data_5e0e13d5682ad166547252303cad4882
#
_entry.id   5e0e13d5682ad166547252303cad4882
#
_cell.length_a   1.000
_cell.length_b   1.000
_cell.length_c   1.000
_cell.angle_alpha   90.00
_cell.angle_beta   90.00
_cell.angle_gamma   90.00
#
_symmetry.space_group_name_H-M   'P 1'
#
loop_
_entity.id
_entity.type
_entity.pdbx_description
1 polymer ?
#
loop_
_entity_poly.entity_id
_entity_poly.type
_entity_poly.pdbx_seq_one_letter_code
_entity_poly.pdbx_strand_id
1 'polypeptide(L)'
;KIVFENYDGIIISSATYVYGAIVTVPDAPTREADNTYTYEFAGWDKEVVTVGGNAVYTATYTPTYIEYTIIFQNYDGTELSKATYHYGDEVTAPETPSKPADNTYTYEFVGWDKEIVTCAGDAIYTATYNPVYIEYKVIFKNYDGTELSKTTYHYGDEVTAPHIPSKPADNTYTYDFAGWDKEVVACAGDATYTATYDSVFIEYTVIFQNYDGTELSSTTYHYGDEVVVPEAPSKPADNTYTYEFAGWDNE
;
A
#
# COMPACT_ATOMS: atom_id res chain seq x y z
N LYS A 1 -35.91 -69.31 -19.78
CA LYS A 1 -34.96 -68.68 -18.87
C LYS A 1 -35.22 -67.18 -18.91
N ILE A 2 -35.31 -66.50 -17.75
CA ILE A 2 -35.40 -65.07 -17.56
C ILE A 2 -34.12 -64.64 -16.89
N VAL A 3 -33.50 -63.51 -17.39
CA VAL A 3 -32.27 -62.90 -16.88
C VAL A 3 -32.55 -61.44 -16.64
N PHE A 4 -32.12 -60.97 -15.51
CA PHE A 4 -32.01 -59.50 -15.22
C PHE A 4 -30.54 -59.15 -15.12
N GLU A 5 -30.10 -58.13 -15.86
CA GLU A 5 -28.71 -57.69 -15.87
C GLU A 5 -28.65 -56.19 -15.68
N ASN A 6 -27.51 -55.72 -15.17
CA ASN A 6 -27.24 -54.33 -15.05
C ASN A 6 -26.84 -53.74 -16.41
N TYR A 7 -26.71 -52.37 -16.51
CA TYR A 7 -26.34 -51.65 -17.73
C TYR A 7 -25.03 -52.13 -18.39
N ASP A 8 -24.12 -52.74 -17.61
CA ASP A 8 -22.83 -53.27 -18.04
C ASP A 8 -22.88 -54.78 -18.40
N GLY A 9 -24.07 -55.39 -18.38
CA GLY A 9 -24.28 -56.81 -18.63
C GLY A 9 -24.00 -57.73 -17.47
N ILE A 10 -23.71 -57.20 -16.26
CA ILE A 10 -23.56 -58.01 -15.06
C ILE A 10 -24.92 -58.59 -14.67
N ILE A 11 -25.01 -59.93 -14.56
CA ILE A 11 -26.24 -60.62 -14.19
C ILE A 11 -26.57 -60.36 -12.72
N ILE A 12 -27.74 -59.74 -12.49
CA ILE A 12 -28.31 -59.51 -11.17
C ILE A 12 -29.07 -60.71 -10.69
N SER A 13 -29.90 -61.30 -11.59
CA SER A 13 -30.71 -62.48 -11.29
C SER A 13 -30.97 -63.30 -12.55
N SER A 14 -31.07 -64.60 -12.39
CA SER A 14 -31.39 -65.54 -13.48
C SER A 14 -32.18 -66.70 -12.95
N ALA A 15 -33.34 -66.96 -13.53
CA ALA A 15 -34.22 -68.06 -13.16
C ALA A 15 -34.89 -68.69 -14.36
N THR A 16 -35.32 -69.95 -14.20
CA THR A 16 -36.12 -70.73 -15.18
C THR A 16 -37.55 -70.78 -14.70
N TYR A 17 -38.49 -70.45 -15.55
CA TYR A 17 -39.91 -70.40 -15.28
C TYR A 17 -40.66 -71.32 -16.28
N VAL A 18 -41.85 -71.73 -15.89
CA VAL A 18 -42.80 -72.37 -16.82
C VAL A 18 -43.48 -71.24 -17.66
N TYR A 19 -44.00 -71.65 -18.83
CA TYR A 19 -44.73 -70.71 -19.71
C TYR A 19 -45.95 -70.15 -18.97
N GLY A 20 -46.19 -68.85 -19.12
CA GLY A 20 -47.29 -68.12 -18.45
C GLY A 20 -47.06 -67.78 -16.98
N ALA A 21 -45.94 -68.15 -16.36
CA ALA A 21 -45.65 -67.76 -14.97
C ALA A 21 -45.37 -66.27 -14.81
N ILE A 22 -45.68 -65.81 -13.62
CA ILE A 22 -45.33 -64.43 -13.22
C ILE A 22 -43.87 -64.37 -12.95
N VAL A 23 -43.17 -63.32 -13.51
CA VAL A 23 -41.73 -63.09 -13.30
C VAL A 23 -41.52 -62.37 -11.98
N THR A 24 -40.63 -62.89 -11.12
CA THR A 24 -40.16 -62.23 -9.92
C THR A 24 -39.09 -61.15 -10.34
N VAL A 25 -39.41 -59.89 -10.15
CA VAL A 25 -38.48 -58.79 -10.43
C VAL A 25 -37.55 -58.61 -9.26
N PRO A 26 -36.22 -58.55 -9.47
CA PRO A 26 -35.26 -58.25 -8.40
C PRO A 26 -35.39 -56.80 -7.93
N ASP A 27 -34.76 -56.49 -6.79
CA ASP A 27 -34.60 -55.10 -6.31
C ASP A 27 -33.88 -54.25 -7.35
N ALA A 28 -34.19 -52.94 -7.35
CA ALA A 28 -33.58 -51.97 -8.24
C ALA A 28 -32.04 -51.97 -8.06
N PRO A 29 -31.28 -52.24 -9.12
CA PRO A 29 -29.82 -52.17 -9.03
C PRO A 29 -29.33 -50.72 -8.97
N THR A 30 -28.07 -50.57 -8.54
CA THR A 30 -27.40 -49.27 -8.50
C THR A 30 -26.41 -49.14 -9.65
N ARG A 31 -26.16 -47.91 -10.06
CA ARG A 31 -25.07 -47.52 -10.92
C ARG A 31 -24.25 -46.45 -10.20
N GLU A 32 -22.94 -46.70 -10.08
CA GLU A 32 -22.02 -45.75 -9.48
C GLU A 32 -21.99 -44.45 -10.27
N ALA A 33 -21.90 -43.30 -9.53
CA ALA A 33 -21.70 -42.01 -10.15
C ALA A 33 -20.33 -41.93 -10.82
N ASP A 34 -20.24 -41.19 -11.91
CA ASP A 34 -18.96 -40.76 -12.47
C ASP A 34 -18.72 -39.28 -12.15
N ASN A 35 -17.73 -38.63 -12.77
CA ASN A 35 -17.45 -37.22 -12.50
C ASN A 35 -18.52 -36.28 -13.06
N THR A 36 -19.39 -36.73 -13.97
CA THR A 36 -20.38 -35.93 -14.67
C THR A 36 -21.78 -36.15 -14.17
N TYR A 37 -22.12 -37.40 -13.86
CA TYR A 37 -23.51 -37.80 -13.55
C TYR A 37 -23.61 -38.66 -12.29
N THR A 38 -24.70 -38.46 -11.55
CA THR A 38 -25.32 -39.46 -10.71
C THR A 38 -26.38 -40.20 -11.52
N TYR A 39 -26.74 -41.41 -11.11
CA TYR A 39 -27.66 -42.28 -11.87
C TYR A 39 -28.75 -42.83 -10.96
N GLU A 40 -30.00 -42.56 -11.33
CA GLU A 40 -31.18 -43.11 -10.67
C GLU A 40 -31.78 -44.24 -11.53
N PHE A 41 -32.11 -45.38 -10.93
CA PHE A 41 -32.73 -46.48 -11.64
C PHE A 41 -34.05 -46.04 -12.27
N ALA A 42 -34.19 -46.16 -13.58
CA ALA A 42 -35.36 -45.73 -14.35
C ALA A 42 -36.30 -46.89 -14.73
N GLY A 43 -35.91 -48.09 -14.37
CA GLY A 43 -36.65 -49.28 -14.74
C GLY A 43 -35.86 -50.24 -15.63
N TRP A 44 -36.53 -51.22 -16.13
CA TRP A 44 -35.96 -52.19 -17.09
C TRP A 44 -36.19 -51.67 -18.52
N ASP A 45 -35.34 -52.11 -19.48
CA ASP A 45 -35.36 -51.72 -20.89
C ASP A 45 -36.71 -52.00 -21.59
N LYS A 46 -37.49 -52.92 -21.00
CA LYS A 46 -38.83 -53.29 -21.48
C LYS A 46 -39.71 -53.71 -20.30
N GLU A 47 -41.01 -53.66 -20.54
CA GLU A 47 -42.01 -54.08 -19.56
C GLU A 47 -41.81 -55.57 -19.15
N VAL A 48 -41.80 -55.82 -17.83
CA VAL A 48 -41.72 -57.15 -17.30
C VAL A 48 -43.12 -57.75 -17.27
N VAL A 49 -43.33 -58.71 -18.14
CA VAL A 49 -44.61 -59.38 -18.33
C VAL A 49 -44.50 -60.89 -17.94
N THR A 50 -45.62 -61.62 -18.01
CA THR A 50 -45.63 -63.06 -17.83
C THR A 50 -44.72 -63.80 -18.83
N VAL A 51 -44.18 -64.92 -18.44
CA VAL A 51 -43.21 -65.65 -19.24
C VAL A 51 -43.79 -66.18 -20.56
N GLY A 52 -43.41 -65.57 -21.67
CA GLY A 52 -43.73 -65.95 -23.04
C GLY A 52 -42.57 -66.64 -23.79
N GLY A 53 -41.38 -66.72 -23.17
CA GLY A 53 -40.14 -67.27 -23.74
C GLY A 53 -38.91 -66.89 -22.94
N ASN A 54 -37.74 -67.12 -23.51
CA ASN A 54 -36.49 -66.62 -22.92
C ASN A 54 -36.44 -65.06 -23.10
N ALA A 55 -36.05 -64.33 -22.04
CA ALA A 55 -35.89 -62.91 -22.06
C ALA A 55 -34.73 -62.43 -21.19
N VAL A 56 -34.10 -61.36 -21.62
CA VAL A 56 -33.11 -60.59 -20.82
C VAL A 56 -33.70 -59.22 -20.61
N TYR A 57 -33.70 -58.74 -19.39
CA TYR A 57 -34.12 -57.40 -19.00
C TYR A 57 -32.89 -56.66 -18.52
N THR A 58 -32.58 -55.49 -19.15
CA THR A 58 -31.41 -54.70 -18.84
C THR A 58 -31.86 -53.45 -18.05
N ALA A 59 -31.16 -53.15 -16.96
CA ALA A 59 -31.43 -51.99 -16.14
C ALA A 59 -31.13 -50.70 -16.92
N THR A 60 -32.04 -49.73 -16.83
CA THR A 60 -31.89 -48.37 -17.40
C THR A 60 -31.80 -47.34 -16.28
N TYR A 61 -31.14 -46.23 -16.56
CA TYR A 61 -30.88 -45.20 -15.57
C TYR A 61 -31.13 -43.81 -16.15
N THR A 62 -31.64 -42.90 -15.32
CA THR A 62 -31.75 -41.48 -15.60
C THR A 62 -30.51 -40.81 -15.07
N PRO A 63 -29.67 -40.18 -15.91
CA PRO A 63 -28.53 -39.40 -15.45
C PRO A 63 -28.96 -38.02 -14.95
N THR A 64 -28.33 -37.55 -13.87
CA THR A 64 -28.45 -36.19 -13.35
C THR A 64 -27.07 -35.60 -13.24
N TYR A 65 -26.84 -34.41 -13.80
CA TYR A 65 -25.54 -33.72 -13.71
C TYR A 65 -25.13 -33.50 -12.26
N ILE A 66 -23.84 -33.71 -12.00
CA ILE A 66 -23.21 -33.29 -10.74
C ILE A 66 -22.81 -31.85 -10.92
N GLU A 67 -23.26 -31.00 -9.99
CA GLU A 67 -22.92 -29.58 -9.94
C GLU A 67 -21.75 -29.40 -8.98
N TYR A 68 -20.69 -28.69 -9.46
CA TYR A 68 -19.52 -28.31 -8.70
C TYR A 68 -19.51 -26.82 -8.46
N THR A 69 -19.10 -26.40 -7.27
CA THR A 69 -19.02 -24.99 -6.89
C THR A 69 -17.59 -24.47 -7.08
N ILE A 70 -17.44 -23.42 -7.88
CA ILE A 70 -16.21 -22.67 -8.05
C ILE A 70 -16.37 -21.32 -7.37
N ILE A 71 -15.41 -20.99 -6.48
CA ILE A 71 -15.37 -19.73 -5.75
C ILE A 71 -14.05 -19.01 -6.07
N PHE A 72 -14.15 -17.72 -6.41
CA PHE A 72 -13.03 -16.80 -6.44
C PHE A 72 -13.13 -15.86 -5.25
N GLN A 73 -12.06 -15.76 -4.46
CA GLN A 73 -12.02 -14.90 -3.28
C GLN A 73 -10.78 -14.01 -3.28
N ASN A 74 -10.87 -12.88 -2.58
CA ASN A 74 -9.74 -11.99 -2.38
C ASN A 74 -8.79 -12.56 -1.30
N TYR A 75 -7.63 -11.92 -1.11
CA TYR A 75 -6.57 -12.29 -0.16
C TYR A 75 -7.07 -12.45 1.29
N ASP A 76 -8.16 -11.77 1.65
CA ASP A 76 -8.78 -11.78 2.97
C ASP A 76 -9.95 -12.76 3.11
N GLY A 77 -10.21 -13.56 2.05
CA GLY A 77 -11.33 -14.49 1.99
C GLY A 77 -12.65 -13.90 1.54
N THR A 78 -12.71 -12.60 1.21
CA THR A 78 -13.91 -11.97 0.66
C THR A 78 -14.28 -12.62 -0.67
N GLU A 79 -15.48 -13.15 -0.79
CA GLU A 79 -15.99 -13.76 -2.02
C GLU A 79 -16.13 -12.71 -3.13
N LEU A 80 -15.47 -12.93 -4.26
CA LEU A 80 -15.52 -12.09 -5.46
C LEU A 80 -16.53 -12.63 -6.46
N SER A 81 -16.57 -13.95 -6.62
CA SER A 81 -17.60 -14.64 -7.40
C SER A 81 -17.77 -16.05 -6.94
N LYS A 82 -18.99 -16.57 -7.14
CA LYS A 82 -19.35 -17.97 -6.91
C LYS A 82 -20.28 -18.42 -8.01
N ALA A 83 -19.97 -19.54 -8.64
CA ALA A 83 -20.79 -20.10 -9.71
C ALA A 83 -20.77 -21.63 -9.68
N THR A 84 -21.79 -22.22 -10.30
CA THR A 84 -21.93 -23.68 -10.45
C THR A 84 -21.51 -24.08 -11.85
N TYR A 85 -20.75 -25.15 -11.94
CA TYR A 85 -20.20 -25.73 -13.17
C TYR A 85 -20.43 -27.23 -13.22
N HIS A 86 -20.41 -27.80 -14.42
CA HIS A 86 -20.33 -29.24 -14.60
C HIS A 86 -18.88 -29.68 -14.85
N TYR A 87 -18.64 -30.98 -14.69
CA TYR A 87 -17.31 -31.52 -15.00
C TYR A 87 -16.91 -31.23 -16.46
N GLY A 88 -15.70 -30.65 -16.63
CA GLY A 88 -15.16 -30.31 -17.95
C GLY A 88 -15.52 -28.92 -18.44
N ASP A 89 -16.40 -28.21 -17.78
CA ASP A 89 -16.73 -26.81 -18.15
C ASP A 89 -15.51 -25.91 -18.02
N GLU A 90 -15.40 -24.90 -18.91
CA GLU A 90 -14.38 -23.88 -18.84
C GLU A 90 -14.67 -22.89 -17.69
N VAL A 91 -13.72 -22.75 -16.78
CA VAL A 91 -13.82 -21.82 -15.64
C VAL A 91 -13.30 -20.45 -16.03
N THR A 92 -14.15 -19.43 -15.88
CA THR A 92 -13.81 -18.03 -16.20
C THR A 92 -13.57 -17.24 -14.91
N ALA A 93 -12.39 -16.59 -14.81
CA ALA A 93 -12.09 -15.69 -13.71
C ALA A 93 -12.94 -14.42 -13.74
N PRO A 94 -13.28 -13.83 -12.58
CA PRO A 94 -13.88 -12.51 -12.50
C PRO A 94 -12.89 -11.41 -12.89
N GLU A 95 -13.36 -10.14 -12.89
CA GLU A 95 -12.49 -8.98 -13.05
C GLU A 95 -11.35 -8.97 -12.02
N THR A 96 -10.21 -8.38 -12.40
CA THR A 96 -9.02 -8.29 -11.55
C THR A 96 -9.34 -7.59 -10.24
N PRO A 97 -9.21 -8.25 -9.09
CA PRO A 97 -9.47 -7.64 -7.81
C PRO A 97 -8.34 -6.70 -7.37
N SER A 98 -8.62 -5.87 -6.37
CA SER A 98 -7.64 -4.97 -5.76
C SER A 98 -7.42 -5.27 -4.28
N LYS A 99 -6.23 -4.93 -3.80
CA LYS A 99 -5.90 -4.88 -2.38
C LYS A 99 -5.56 -3.44 -2.02
N PRO A 100 -6.20 -2.85 -0.98
CA PRO A 100 -5.90 -1.49 -0.53
C PRO A 100 -4.43 -1.33 -0.13
N ALA A 101 -3.84 -0.17 -0.45
CA ALA A 101 -2.53 0.21 0.04
C ALA A 101 -2.58 0.42 1.57
N ASP A 102 -1.45 0.17 2.23
CA ASP A 102 -1.18 0.64 3.58
C ASP A 102 -0.13 1.76 3.56
N ASN A 103 0.46 2.11 4.70
CA ASN A 103 1.46 3.18 4.75
C ASN A 103 2.80 2.77 4.12
N THR A 104 3.06 1.48 3.94
CA THR A 104 4.35 0.95 3.48
C THR A 104 4.28 0.47 2.03
N TYR A 105 3.15 -0.13 1.64
CA TYR A 105 3.02 -0.82 0.37
C TYR A 105 1.75 -0.42 -0.40
N THR A 106 1.90 -0.32 -1.71
CA THR A 106 0.84 -0.61 -2.67
C THR A 106 0.91 -2.09 -3.06
N TYR A 107 -0.17 -2.64 -3.64
CA TYR A 107 -0.27 -4.05 -3.95
C TYR A 107 -0.69 -4.26 -5.40
N GLU A 108 0.13 -4.97 -6.17
CA GLU A 108 -0.15 -5.34 -7.55
C GLU A 108 -0.68 -6.77 -7.62
N PHE A 109 -1.83 -6.97 -8.26
CA PHE A 109 -2.38 -8.31 -8.49
C PHE A 109 -1.45 -9.09 -9.43
N VAL A 110 -1.06 -10.31 -9.01
CA VAL A 110 -0.17 -11.17 -9.80
C VAL A 110 -0.83 -12.45 -10.30
N GLY A 111 -2.05 -12.71 -9.88
CA GLY A 111 -2.81 -13.88 -10.29
C GLY A 111 -3.52 -14.57 -9.12
N TRP A 112 -3.97 -15.76 -9.39
CA TRP A 112 -4.62 -16.61 -8.40
C TRP A 112 -3.58 -17.56 -7.78
N ASP A 113 -3.88 -18.10 -6.59
CA ASP A 113 -3.01 -19.01 -5.82
C ASP A 113 -2.68 -20.31 -6.57
N LYS A 114 -3.45 -20.64 -7.58
CA LYS A 114 -3.27 -21.81 -8.45
C LYS A 114 -3.76 -21.52 -9.87
N GLU A 115 -3.32 -22.34 -10.83
CA GLU A 115 -3.76 -22.26 -12.21
C GLU A 115 -5.27 -22.51 -12.33
N ILE A 116 -5.94 -21.69 -13.13
CA ILE A 116 -7.35 -21.92 -13.47
C ILE A 116 -7.40 -22.97 -14.58
N VAL A 117 -8.06 -24.07 -14.26
CA VAL A 117 -8.25 -25.20 -15.16
C VAL A 117 -9.75 -25.42 -15.40
N THR A 118 -10.09 -26.30 -16.34
CA THR A 118 -11.47 -26.77 -16.51
C THR A 118 -12.00 -27.40 -15.23
N CYS A 119 -13.30 -27.29 -14.99
CA CYS A 119 -13.93 -27.80 -13.77
C CYS A 119 -13.71 -29.32 -13.63
N ALA A 120 -13.01 -29.70 -12.59
CA ALA A 120 -12.74 -31.11 -12.23
C ALA A 120 -13.31 -31.48 -10.85
N GLY A 121 -14.01 -30.55 -10.20
CA GLY A 121 -14.57 -30.64 -8.86
C GLY A 121 -14.72 -29.27 -8.23
N ASP A 122 -15.16 -29.23 -6.97
CA ASP A 122 -15.21 -28.00 -6.18
C ASP A 122 -13.82 -27.36 -6.08
N ALA A 123 -13.75 -26.04 -6.24
CA ALA A 123 -12.48 -25.30 -6.13
C ALA A 123 -12.67 -23.89 -5.58
N ILE A 124 -11.65 -23.42 -4.85
CA ILE A 124 -11.53 -22.05 -4.39
C ILE A 124 -10.21 -21.49 -4.95
N TYR A 125 -10.28 -20.35 -5.61
CA TYR A 125 -9.14 -19.58 -6.12
C TYR A 125 -8.97 -18.32 -5.30
N THR A 126 -7.78 -18.09 -4.73
CA THR A 126 -7.48 -16.93 -3.89
C THR A 126 -6.57 -15.96 -4.63
N ALA A 127 -6.95 -14.67 -4.64
CA ALA A 127 -6.15 -13.62 -5.26
C ALA A 127 -4.80 -13.44 -4.54
N THR A 128 -3.71 -13.31 -5.31
CA THR A 128 -2.36 -13.08 -4.81
C THR A 128 -1.81 -11.74 -5.29
N TYR A 129 -0.95 -11.11 -4.46
CA TYR A 129 -0.45 -9.75 -4.69
C TYR A 129 1.03 -9.63 -4.38
N ASN A 130 1.74 -8.87 -5.20
CA ASN A 130 3.08 -8.40 -4.89
C ASN A 130 3.02 -7.05 -4.16
N PRO A 131 3.69 -6.90 -3.01
CA PRO A 131 3.85 -5.60 -2.37
C PRO A 131 4.88 -4.75 -3.12
N VAL A 132 4.58 -3.46 -3.32
CA VAL A 132 5.47 -2.45 -3.90
C VAL A 132 5.62 -1.33 -2.88
N TYR A 133 6.84 -1.02 -2.46
CA TYR A 133 7.10 0.04 -1.49
C TYR A 133 6.58 1.39 -1.97
N ILE A 134 5.94 2.11 -1.05
CA ILE A 134 5.59 3.52 -1.24
C ILE A 134 6.81 4.36 -0.91
N GLU A 135 7.20 5.22 -1.84
CA GLU A 135 8.29 6.17 -1.68
C GLU A 135 7.75 7.53 -1.26
N TYR A 136 8.27 8.07 -0.15
CA TYR A 136 7.93 9.38 0.39
C TYR A 136 9.10 10.34 0.22
N LYS A 137 8.80 11.59 -0.17
CA LYS A 137 9.80 12.64 -0.37
C LYS A 137 9.93 13.52 0.87
N VAL A 138 11.14 13.56 1.42
CA VAL A 138 11.48 14.47 2.51
C VAL A 138 12.42 15.55 1.98
N ILE A 139 12.03 16.81 2.18
CA ILE A 139 12.74 17.99 1.67
C ILE A 139 13.14 18.87 2.85
N PHE A 140 14.40 19.30 2.88
CA PHE A 140 14.89 20.31 3.80
C PHE A 140 15.15 21.60 3.01
N LYS A 141 14.65 22.72 3.52
CA LYS A 141 14.78 24.04 2.91
C LYS A 141 15.40 25.05 3.88
N ASN A 142 16.10 26.02 3.33
CA ASN A 142 16.53 27.17 4.10
C ASN A 142 15.36 28.16 4.27
N TYR A 143 15.54 29.19 5.11
CA TYR A 143 14.55 30.24 5.40
C TYR A 143 14.00 30.95 4.15
N ASP A 144 14.78 31.02 3.08
CA ASP A 144 14.46 31.67 1.80
C ASP A 144 13.79 30.72 0.78
N GLY A 145 13.53 29.45 1.20
CA GLY A 145 12.96 28.42 0.34
C GLY A 145 13.97 27.64 -0.50
N THR A 146 15.27 27.97 -0.43
CA THR A 146 16.34 27.21 -1.11
C THR A 146 16.33 25.76 -0.63
N GLU A 147 16.29 24.81 -1.55
CA GLU A 147 16.36 23.36 -1.24
C GLU A 147 17.78 23.00 -0.79
N LEU A 148 17.90 22.47 0.44
CA LEU A 148 19.15 22.01 1.03
C LEU A 148 19.38 20.55 0.78
N SER A 149 18.31 19.76 0.86
CA SER A 149 18.31 18.34 0.49
C SER A 149 16.92 17.86 0.12
N LYS A 150 16.89 16.83 -0.71
CA LYS A 150 15.68 16.09 -1.08
C LYS A 150 16.03 14.62 -1.19
N THR A 151 15.38 13.80 -0.38
CA THR A 151 15.67 12.37 -0.26
C THR A 151 14.37 11.58 -0.22
N THR A 152 14.40 10.39 -0.81
CA THR A 152 13.30 9.44 -0.78
C THR A 152 13.49 8.46 0.35
N TYR A 153 12.42 8.21 1.10
CA TYR A 153 12.37 7.30 2.24
C TYR A 153 11.17 6.37 2.13
N HIS A 154 11.20 5.24 2.82
CA HIS A 154 10.04 4.40 3.07
C HIS A 154 9.40 4.76 4.43
N TYR A 155 8.17 4.33 4.63
CA TYR A 155 7.49 4.52 5.91
C TYR A 155 8.29 3.90 7.06
N GLY A 156 8.54 4.68 8.11
CA GLY A 156 9.28 4.25 9.28
C GLY A 156 10.80 4.43 9.21
N ASP A 157 11.36 4.79 8.05
CA ASP A 157 12.80 5.05 7.92
C ASP A 157 13.21 6.25 8.79
N GLU A 158 14.42 6.20 9.35
CA GLU A 158 15.02 7.33 10.08
C GLU A 158 15.37 8.46 9.11
N VAL A 159 14.82 9.65 9.35
CA VAL A 159 15.10 10.84 8.54
C VAL A 159 16.34 11.55 9.08
N THR A 160 17.36 11.69 8.23
CA THR A 160 18.60 12.40 8.56
C THR A 160 18.57 13.83 8.03
N ALA A 161 18.70 14.82 8.93
CA ALA A 161 18.81 16.22 8.55
C ALA A 161 20.17 16.50 7.86
N PRO A 162 20.22 17.46 6.90
CA PRO A 162 21.48 17.87 6.29
C PRO A 162 22.35 18.66 7.28
N HIS A 163 23.54 19.09 6.83
CA HIS A 163 24.37 20.03 7.58
C HIS A 163 23.60 21.29 7.95
N ILE A 164 23.92 21.85 9.13
CA ILE A 164 23.30 23.09 9.63
C ILE A 164 23.51 24.20 8.58
N PRO A 165 22.41 24.79 8.06
CA PRO A 165 22.49 25.87 7.09
C PRO A 165 22.82 27.19 7.79
N SER A 166 23.20 28.22 7.02
CA SER A 166 23.45 29.56 7.51
C SER A 166 22.50 30.56 6.90
N LYS A 167 22.24 31.65 7.65
CA LYS A 167 21.58 32.85 7.17
C LYS A 167 22.57 34.01 7.28
N PRO A 168 22.84 34.77 6.19
CA PRO A 168 23.76 35.93 6.22
C PRO A 168 23.28 36.97 7.21
N ALA A 169 24.24 37.61 7.91
CA ALA A 169 23.96 38.81 8.71
C ALA A 169 23.49 39.97 7.81
N ASP A 170 22.68 40.82 8.38
CA ASP A 170 22.40 42.17 7.83
C ASP A 170 23.07 43.25 8.71
N ASN A 171 22.71 44.50 8.54
CA ASN A 171 23.31 45.59 9.33
C ASN A 171 22.86 45.59 10.79
N THR A 172 21.74 44.90 11.12
CA THR A 172 21.13 44.93 12.44
C THR A 172 21.38 43.65 13.21
N TYR A 173 21.37 42.48 12.53
CA TYR A 173 21.39 41.20 13.15
C TYR A 173 22.40 40.23 12.53
N THR A 174 22.98 39.39 13.38
CA THR A 174 23.46 38.07 13.04
C THR A 174 22.38 37.06 13.30
N TYR A 175 22.49 35.85 12.70
CA TYR A 175 21.45 34.84 12.77
C TYR A 175 22.04 33.48 13.15
N ASP A 176 21.60 32.94 14.28
CA ASP A 176 21.99 31.62 14.76
C ASP A 176 20.91 30.62 14.38
N PHE A 177 21.32 29.45 13.86
CA PHE A 177 20.38 28.39 13.53
C PHE A 177 19.64 27.90 14.78
N ALA A 178 18.31 28.05 14.82
CA ALA A 178 17.45 27.69 15.95
C ALA A 178 16.83 26.28 15.83
N GLY A 179 16.99 25.65 14.65
CA GLY A 179 16.42 24.33 14.38
C GLY A 179 15.55 24.33 13.12
N TRP A 180 14.79 23.29 12.97
CA TRP A 180 13.79 23.17 11.90
C TRP A 180 12.42 23.63 12.42
N ASP A 181 11.54 24.06 11.51
CA ASP A 181 10.17 24.55 11.82
C ASP A 181 9.30 23.53 12.55
N LYS A 182 9.72 22.27 12.55
CA LYS A 182 9.08 21.15 13.28
C LYS A 182 10.11 20.08 13.61
N GLU A 183 9.78 19.21 14.55
CA GLU A 183 10.64 18.08 14.94
C GLU A 183 10.87 17.13 13.76
N VAL A 184 12.13 16.73 13.55
CA VAL A 184 12.50 15.72 12.56
C VAL A 184 12.27 14.35 13.16
N VAL A 185 11.28 13.65 12.63
CA VAL A 185 10.85 12.32 13.08
C VAL A 185 11.05 11.28 11.99
N ALA A 186 10.86 10.00 12.30
CA ALA A 186 10.84 8.94 11.30
C ALA A 186 9.81 9.22 10.20
N CYS A 187 10.11 8.78 8.98
CA CYS A 187 9.26 9.03 7.82
C CYS A 187 7.86 8.46 8.01
N ALA A 188 6.87 9.32 8.03
CA ALA A 188 5.45 8.96 8.12
C ALA A 188 4.64 9.38 6.88
N GLY A 189 5.32 9.94 5.86
CA GLY A 189 4.75 10.48 4.64
C GLY A 189 5.65 11.57 4.04
N ASP A 190 5.18 12.23 2.98
CA ASP A 190 5.87 13.38 2.41
C ASP A 190 6.01 14.50 3.46
N ALA A 191 7.20 15.08 3.56
CA ALA A 191 7.49 16.14 4.53
C ALA A 191 8.41 17.20 3.96
N THR A 192 8.22 18.45 4.43
CA THR A 192 9.16 19.55 4.20
C THR A 192 9.50 20.17 5.55
N TYR A 193 10.79 20.34 5.81
CA TYR A 193 11.35 20.99 6.99
C TYR A 193 12.02 22.29 6.55
N THR A 194 11.74 23.41 7.25
CA THR A 194 12.32 24.73 6.94
C THR A 194 13.21 25.18 8.10
N ALA A 195 14.43 25.64 7.78
CA ALA A 195 15.37 26.16 8.77
C ALA A 195 14.81 27.44 9.43
N THR A 196 14.92 27.51 10.75
CA THR A 196 14.58 28.67 11.57
C THR A 196 15.84 29.27 12.21
N TYR A 197 15.80 30.56 12.52
CA TYR A 197 16.94 31.30 13.03
C TYR A 197 16.53 32.26 14.15
N ASP A 198 17.34 32.29 15.18
CA ASP A 198 17.30 33.37 16.19
C ASP A 198 18.14 34.53 15.74
N SER A 199 17.63 35.76 15.91
CA SER A 199 18.35 36.99 15.56
C SER A 199 19.08 37.52 16.81
N VAL A 200 20.33 37.91 16.62
CA VAL A 200 21.18 38.53 17.64
C VAL A 200 21.59 39.89 17.13
N PHE A 201 21.36 40.94 17.91
CA PHE A 201 21.75 42.31 17.56
C PHE A 201 23.26 42.40 17.37
N ILE A 202 23.66 43.14 16.31
CA ILE A 202 25.04 43.51 16.10
C ILE A 202 25.27 44.81 16.90
N GLU A 203 26.28 44.76 17.75
CA GLU A 203 26.73 45.90 18.53
C GLU A 203 27.87 46.65 17.83
N TYR A 204 27.71 47.96 17.69
CA TYR A 204 28.69 48.84 17.10
C TYR A 204 29.21 49.80 18.18
N THR A 205 30.55 49.89 18.34
CA THR A 205 31.16 50.83 19.29
C THR A 205 31.52 52.10 18.56
N VAL A 206 31.00 53.24 19.03
CA VAL A 206 31.38 54.58 18.59
C VAL A 206 32.28 55.20 19.65
N ILE A 207 33.47 55.60 19.23
CA ILE A 207 34.49 56.19 20.10
C ILE A 207 34.73 57.64 19.63
N PHE A 208 34.57 58.59 20.53
CA PHE A 208 34.98 59.97 20.32
C PHE A 208 36.37 60.18 20.93
N GLN A 209 37.28 60.70 20.12
CA GLN A 209 38.68 60.94 20.56
C GLN A 209 39.01 62.40 20.39
N ASN A 210 39.85 62.91 21.28
CA ASN A 210 40.46 64.27 21.15
C ASN A 210 41.57 64.26 20.11
N TYR A 211 42.06 65.42 19.68
CA TYR A 211 43.10 65.62 18.68
C TYR A 211 44.39 64.86 18.95
N ASP A 212 44.69 64.48 20.22
CA ASP A 212 45.85 63.76 20.67
C ASP A 212 45.65 62.28 20.82
N GLY A 213 44.45 61.74 20.44
CA GLY A 213 44.05 60.36 20.55
C GLY A 213 43.49 59.95 21.92
N THR A 214 43.34 60.91 22.83
CA THR A 214 42.68 60.65 24.13
C THR A 214 41.19 60.33 23.93
N GLU A 215 40.76 59.20 24.45
CA GLU A 215 39.33 58.81 24.40
C GLU A 215 38.49 59.71 25.29
N LEU A 216 37.47 60.33 24.68
CA LEU A 216 36.49 61.18 25.37
C LEU A 216 35.23 60.42 25.75
N SER A 217 34.77 59.53 24.90
CA SER A 217 33.68 58.62 25.19
C SER A 217 33.76 57.39 24.32
N SER A 218 33.24 56.28 24.82
CA SER A 218 33.06 55.01 24.10
C SER A 218 31.70 54.42 24.47
N THR A 219 30.83 54.25 23.48
CA THR A 219 29.46 53.82 23.71
C THR A 219 29.05 52.80 22.64
N THR A 220 28.35 51.77 23.03
CA THR A 220 27.82 50.73 22.13
C THR A 220 26.41 51.10 21.68
N TYR A 221 26.16 51.00 20.38
CA TYR A 221 24.92 51.27 19.68
C TYR A 221 24.51 50.11 18.80
N HIS A 222 23.22 50.03 18.49
CA HIS A 222 22.72 49.19 17.41
C HIS A 222 22.64 50.01 16.10
N TYR A 223 22.51 49.30 14.99
CA TYR A 223 22.33 49.95 13.69
C TYR A 223 21.04 50.81 13.68
N GLY A 224 21.21 52.10 13.31
CA GLY A 224 20.12 53.06 13.28
C GLY A 224 19.86 53.81 14.57
N ASP A 225 20.58 53.50 15.66
CA ASP A 225 20.50 54.29 16.88
C ASP A 225 21.05 55.68 16.66
N GLU A 226 20.47 56.68 17.34
CA GLU A 226 20.98 58.02 17.35
C GLU A 226 22.24 58.12 18.23
N VAL A 227 23.35 58.57 17.62
CA VAL A 227 24.61 58.69 18.34
C VAL A 227 24.60 59.94 19.18
N VAL A 228 24.86 59.82 20.50
CA VAL A 228 24.97 60.92 21.42
C VAL A 228 26.38 61.52 21.33
N VAL A 229 26.44 62.73 20.78
CA VAL A 229 27.70 63.48 20.61
C VAL A 229 28.09 64.10 21.94
N PRO A 230 29.33 63.89 22.43
CA PRO A 230 29.80 64.56 23.67
C PRO A 230 30.01 66.03 23.51
N GLU A 231 30.19 66.73 24.63
CA GLU A 231 30.55 68.19 24.59
C GLU A 231 31.83 68.44 23.81
N ALA A 232 31.92 69.57 23.13
CA ALA A 232 33.08 69.96 22.34
C ALA A 232 34.37 69.96 23.21
N PRO A 233 35.39 69.20 22.86
CA PRO A 233 36.65 69.19 23.60
C PRO A 233 37.42 70.52 23.41
N SER A 234 38.30 70.84 24.37
CA SER A 234 39.18 71.96 24.27
C SER A 234 40.63 71.58 23.93
N LYS A 235 41.30 72.37 23.16
CA LYS A 235 42.74 72.25 22.89
C LYS A 235 43.45 73.45 23.45
N PRO A 236 44.44 73.24 24.34
CA PRO A 236 45.24 74.37 24.88
C PRO A 236 45.91 75.19 23.80
N ALA A 237 45.96 76.53 24.00
CA ALA A 237 46.72 77.42 23.13
C ALA A 237 48.22 77.07 23.26
N ASP A 238 48.96 77.25 22.15
CA ASP A 238 50.43 77.20 22.14
C ASP A 238 51.00 78.62 21.99
N ASN A 239 52.29 78.79 21.76
CA ASN A 239 52.94 80.08 21.64
C ASN A 239 52.57 80.85 20.38
N THR A 240 51.82 80.25 19.45
CA THR A 240 51.48 80.76 18.11
C THR A 240 50.00 80.85 17.89
N TYR A 241 49.24 79.93 18.36
CA TYR A 241 47.83 79.73 18.04
C TYR A 241 46.93 79.47 19.26
N THR A 242 45.73 79.98 19.19
CA THR A 242 44.57 79.52 19.94
C THR A 242 43.74 78.62 19.05
N TYR A 243 43.05 77.63 19.64
CA TYR A 243 42.30 76.67 18.91
C TYR A 243 40.84 76.68 19.27
N GLU A 244 39.99 76.66 18.25
CA GLU A 244 38.55 76.52 18.38
C GLU A 244 38.17 75.13 17.85
N PHE A 245 37.20 74.45 18.48
CA PHE A 245 36.66 73.16 18.01
C PHE A 245 35.90 73.41 16.71
N ALA A 246 36.28 72.70 15.64
CA ALA A 246 35.71 72.86 14.30
C ALA A 246 34.68 71.73 13.97
N GLY A 247 34.56 70.74 14.82
CA GLY A 247 33.70 69.59 14.58
C GLY A 247 34.46 68.27 14.68
N TRP A 248 33.73 67.16 14.52
CA TRP A 248 34.24 65.81 14.46
C TRP A 248 34.64 65.50 13.01
N ASP A 249 35.62 64.63 12.80
CA ASP A 249 36.19 64.30 11.49
C ASP A 249 35.41 63.27 10.67
N ASN A 250 34.49 62.51 11.31
CA ASN A 250 33.56 61.59 10.67
C ASN A 250 32.12 62.09 10.83
N GLU A 251 31.34 62.12 9.75
CA GLU A 251 29.91 62.40 9.72
C GLU A 251 29.08 61.10 9.76
#